data_58f642e0f3fa276d423f8f6988eead97
#
_entry.id   58f642e0f3fa276d423f8f6988eead97
#
_cell.length_a   1.000
_cell.length_b   1.000
_cell.length_c   1.000
_cell.angle_alpha   90.00
_cell.angle_beta   90.00
_cell.angle_gamma   90.00
#
_symmetry.space_group_name_H-M   'P 1'
#
loop_
_entity.id
_entity.type
_entity.pdbx_description
1 polymer ?
#
loop_
_entity_poly.entity_id
_entity_poly.type
_entity_poly.pdbx_seq_one_letter_code
_entity_poly.pdbx_strand_id
1 'polypeptide(L)'
;MFNLIKKRLGIAENVTVYDDDIRSYLSDCEQDMLDSGVPEKTIYNQDDRVVTAATLYVKANLGNDRTDTDRYMELYRQKVFRLTLDSEEDGVCGTAASY
;
A
#
# COMPACT_ATOMS: atom_id res chain seq x y z
N MET A 1 -5.03 9.85 -1.41
CA MET A 1 -4.99 8.50 -0.81
C MET A 1 -5.28 8.50 0.69
N PHE A 2 -4.86 9.53 1.39
CA PHE A 2 -5.04 9.62 2.84
C PHE A 2 -6.51 9.44 3.28
N ASN A 3 -7.42 10.19 2.70
CA ASN A 3 -8.83 10.11 3.09
C ASN A 3 -9.44 8.73 2.82
N LEU A 4 -9.03 8.12 1.72
CA LEU A 4 -9.52 6.80 1.35
C LEU A 4 -9.00 5.73 2.32
N ILE A 5 -7.74 5.82 2.70
CA ILE A 5 -7.16 4.91 3.70
C ILE A 5 -7.88 5.05 5.02
N LYS A 6 -8.10 6.29 5.45
CA LYS A 6 -8.80 6.59 6.70
C LYS A 6 -10.19 5.96 6.71
N LYS A 7 -10.91 6.09 5.60
CA LYS A 7 -12.22 5.50 5.42
C LYS A 7 -12.17 3.96 5.51
N ARG A 8 -11.20 3.35 4.87
CA ARG A 8 -11.05 1.89 4.88
C ARG A 8 -10.66 1.35 6.26
N LEU A 9 -10.02 2.17 7.07
CA LEU A 9 -9.69 1.81 8.45
C LEU A 9 -10.89 1.95 9.39
N GLY A 10 -12.00 2.50 8.90
CA GLY A 10 -13.18 2.72 9.72
C GLY A 10 -13.08 3.94 10.62
N ILE A 11 -12.19 4.85 10.32
CA ILE A 11 -11.99 6.08 11.11
C ILE A 11 -12.84 7.18 10.50
N ALA A 12 -13.69 7.79 11.31
CA ALA A 12 -14.53 8.89 10.85
C ALA A 12 -13.67 10.10 10.45
N GLU A 13 -14.15 10.84 9.47
CA GLU A 13 -13.42 11.96 8.90
C GLU A 13 -13.07 13.03 9.95
N ASN A 14 -13.95 13.24 10.91
CA ASN A 14 -13.75 14.23 11.98
C ASN A 14 -12.85 13.74 13.13
N VAL A 15 -12.45 12.48 13.11
CA VAL A 15 -11.49 11.94 14.09
C VAL A 15 -10.09 12.20 13.54
N THR A 16 -9.35 13.10 14.16
CA THR A 16 -8.06 13.56 13.65
C THR A 16 -6.86 13.12 14.48
N VAL A 17 -7.11 12.41 15.57
CA VAL A 17 -6.05 12.02 16.50
C VAL A 17 -4.98 11.11 15.84
N TYR A 18 -5.36 10.37 14.80
CA TYR A 18 -4.44 9.45 14.10
C TYR A 18 -3.90 10.03 12.79
N ASP A 19 -4.31 11.24 12.41
CA ASP A 19 -4.01 11.77 11.08
C ASP A 19 -2.51 11.88 10.81
N ASP A 20 -1.74 12.39 11.77
CA ASP A 20 -0.30 12.53 11.59
C ASP A 20 0.38 11.17 11.46
N ASP A 21 -0.04 10.22 12.27
CA ASP A 21 0.50 8.86 12.21
C ASP A 21 0.18 8.19 10.87
N ILE A 22 -1.05 8.34 10.41
CA ILE A 22 -1.46 7.78 9.12
C ILE A 22 -0.65 8.39 7.99
N ARG A 23 -0.44 9.70 8.00
CA ARG A 23 0.35 10.37 6.97
C ARG A 23 1.80 9.89 6.98
N SER A 24 2.38 9.74 8.16
CA SER A 24 3.73 9.24 8.30
C SER A 24 3.86 7.81 7.75
N TYR A 25 2.95 6.93 8.13
CA TYR A 25 2.97 5.55 7.65
C TYR A 25 2.72 5.47 6.14
N LEU A 26 1.85 6.32 5.61
CA LEU A 26 1.64 6.37 4.15
C LEU A 26 2.90 6.79 3.42
N SER A 27 3.59 7.79 3.92
CA SER A 27 4.85 8.25 3.32
C SER A 27 5.88 7.12 3.32
N ASP A 28 6.02 6.43 4.44
CA ASP A 28 6.94 5.29 4.56
C ASP A 28 6.54 4.16 3.61
N CYS A 29 5.25 3.90 3.50
CA CYS A 29 4.72 2.87 2.61
C CYS A 29 5.01 3.19 1.14
N GLU A 30 4.78 4.44 0.73
CA GLU A 30 5.05 4.86 -0.65
C GLU A 30 6.53 4.68 -0.98
N GLN A 31 7.41 5.06 -0.06
CA GLN A 31 8.84 4.88 -0.25
C GLN A 31 9.21 3.40 -0.32
N ASP A 32 8.63 2.57 0.54
CA ASP A 32 8.87 1.13 0.51
C ASP A 32 8.43 0.51 -0.81
N MET A 33 7.28 0.92 -1.33
CA MET A 33 6.80 0.44 -2.63
C MET A 33 7.75 0.85 -3.75
N LEU A 34 8.22 2.10 -3.75
CA LEU A 34 9.18 2.58 -4.74
C LEU A 34 10.47 1.77 -4.67
N ASP A 35 10.98 1.55 -3.47
CA ASP A 35 12.21 0.78 -3.26
C ASP A 35 12.05 -0.68 -3.68
N SER A 36 10.84 -1.20 -3.60
CA SER A 36 10.53 -2.58 -4.00
C SER A 36 10.36 -2.73 -5.52
N GLY A 37 10.27 -1.63 -6.25
CA GLY A 37 10.14 -1.66 -7.71
C GLY A 37 8.75 -1.38 -8.24
N VAL A 38 7.82 -0.90 -7.42
CA VAL A 38 6.51 -0.45 -7.90
C VAL A 38 6.69 0.89 -8.60
N PRO A 39 6.24 1.05 -9.86
CA PRO A 39 6.42 2.32 -10.57
C PRO A 39 5.72 3.48 -9.85
N GLU A 40 6.40 4.60 -9.83
CA GLU A 40 5.88 5.83 -9.26
C GLU A 40 4.50 6.18 -9.83
N LYS A 41 4.34 6.00 -11.12
CA LYS A 41 3.08 6.25 -11.82
C LYS A 41 1.92 5.43 -11.23
N THR A 42 2.17 4.16 -10.94
CA THR A 42 1.15 3.26 -10.38
C THR A 42 0.73 3.75 -8.99
N ILE A 43 1.69 4.19 -8.20
CA ILE A 43 1.41 4.71 -6.85
C ILE A 43 0.60 5.99 -6.93
N TYR A 44 1.00 6.93 -7.77
CA TYR A 44 0.32 8.23 -7.88
C TYR A 44 -1.06 8.14 -8.50
N ASN A 45 -1.30 7.16 -9.35
CA ASN A 45 -2.63 6.93 -9.91
C ASN A 45 -3.60 6.32 -8.91
N GLN A 46 -3.11 5.95 -7.73
CA GLN A 46 -3.93 5.41 -6.65
C GLN A 46 -4.74 4.19 -7.10
N ASP A 47 -4.08 3.29 -7.82
CA ASP A 47 -4.65 2.01 -8.20
C ASP A 47 -5.24 1.32 -6.96
N ASP A 48 -6.38 0.66 -7.10
CA ASP A 48 -7.04 -0.02 -5.99
C ASP A 48 -6.10 -0.98 -5.25
N ARG A 49 -5.22 -1.63 -5.99
CA ARG A 49 -4.24 -2.55 -5.40
C ARG A 49 -3.23 -1.81 -4.54
N VAL A 50 -2.81 -0.62 -4.97
CA VAL A 50 -1.92 0.24 -4.18
C VAL A 50 -2.63 0.70 -2.91
N VAL A 51 -3.87 1.13 -3.03
CA VAL A 51 -4.67 1.57 -1.88
C VAL A 51 -4.85 0.41 -0.89
N THR A 52 -5.11 -0.78 -1.37
CA THR A 52 -5.25 -1.97 -0.52
C THR A 52 -3.94 -2.27 0.20
N ALA A 53 -2.82 -2.25 -0.51
CA ALA A 53 -1.51 -2.47 0.10
C ALA A 53 -1.20 -1.41 1.15
N ALA A 54 -1.45 -0.15 0.84
CA ALA A 54 -1.22 0.95 1.77
C ALA A 54 -2.11 0.82 3.02
N THR A 55 -3.35 0.39 2.85
CA THR A 55 -4.26 0.15 3.98
C THR A 55 -3.70 -0.92 4.91
N LEU A 56 -3.17 -2.00 4.35
CA LEU A 56 -2.56 -3.07 5.14
C LEU A 56 -1.34 -2.57 5.91
N TYR A 57 -0.51 -1.77 5.26
CA TYR A 57 0.68 -1.20 5.89
C TYR A 57 0.32 -0.31 7.07
N VAL A 58 -0.60 0.63 6.84
CA VAL A 58 -1.04 1.55 7.90
C VAL A 58 -1.69 0.77 9.03
N LYS A 59 -2.53 -0.19 8.70
CA LYS A 59 -3.22 -1.01 9.71
C LYS A 59 -2.23 -1.78 10.58
N ALA A 60 -1.18 -2.33 9.95
CA ALA A 60 -0.14 -3.05 10.67
C ALA A 60 0.59 -2.15 11.68
N ASN A 61 0.81 -0.90 11.31
CA ASN A 61 1.58 0.03 12.15
C ASN A 61 0.75 0.76 13.18
N LEU A 62 -0.55 0.93 12.94
CA LEU A 62 -1.45 1.53 13.92
C LEU A 62 -1.89 0.55 15.00
N GLY A 63 -1.85 -0.75 14.71
CA GLY A 63 -2.30 -1.76 15.64
C GLY A 63 -1.32 -1.98 16.79
N ASN A 64 -1.84 -2.39 17.92
CA ASN A 64 -1.04 -2.70 19.10
C ASN A 64 -0.77 -4.20 19.26
N ASP A 65 -1.41 -5.03 18.46
CA ASP A 65 -1.26 -6.47 18.52
C ASP A 65 -0.17 -6.93 17.56
N ARG A 66 0.91 -7.49 18.11
CA ARG A 66 2.05 -7.92 17.31
C ARG A 66 1.69 -9.02 16.32
N THR A 67 0.81 -9.92 16.69
CA THR A 67 0.38 -11.02 15.81
C THR A 67 -0.32 -10.46 14.58
N ASP A 68 -1.23 -9.50 14.79
CA ASP A 68 -1.94 -8.87 13.69
C ASP A 68 -0.98 -8.04 12.83
N THR A 69 -0.02 -7.35 13.46
CA THR A 69 0.99 -6.58 12.74
C THR A 69 1.76 -7.47 11.76
N ASP A 70 2.26 -8.60 12.23
CA ASP A 70 3.01 -9.54 11.39
C ASP A 70 2.17 -10.06 10.24
N ARG A 71 0.92 -10.40 10.51
CA ARG A 71 -0.03 -10.88 9.51
C ARG A 71 -0.29 -9.83 8.43
N TYR A 72 -0.57 -8.59 8.83
CA TYR A 72 -0.84 -7.52 7.87
C TYR A 72 0.40 -7.17 7.06
N MET A 73 1.58 -7.19 7.66
CA MET A 73 2.81 -6.93 6.94
C MET A 73 3.12 -8.02 5.91
N GLU A 74 2.82 -9.27 6.24
CA GLU A 74 2.98 -10.35 5.28
C GLU A 74 2.05 -10.18 4.09
N LEU A 75 0.78 -9.87 4.34
CA LEU A 75 -0.19 -9.61 3.28
C LEU A 75 0.24 -8.39 2.44
N TYR A 76 0.75 -7.36 3.09
CA TYR A 76 1.27 -6.19 2.41
C TYR A 76 2.39 -6.56 1.43
N ARG A 77 3.36 -7.33 1.88
CA ARG A 77 4.50 -7.75 1.05
C ARG A 77 4.04 -8.56 -0.16
N GLN A 78 3.05 -9.42 0.03
CA GLN A 78 2.46 -10.18 -1.08
C GLN A 78 1.82 -9.27 -2.11
N LYS A 79 1.09 -8.26 -1.66
CA LYS A 79 0.46 -7.27 -2.56
C LYS A 79 1.50 -6.47 -3.33
N VAL A 80 2.53 -6.01 -2.64
CA VAL A 80 3.62 -5.25 -3.27
C VAL A 80 4.35 -6.10 -4.30
N PHE A 81 4.62 -7.35 -3.98
CA PHE A 81 5.27 -8.26 -4.92
C PHE A 81 4.44 -8.40 -6.20
N ARG A 82 3.14 -8.57 -6.08
CA ARG A 82 2.26 -8.64 -7.27
C ARG A 82 2.25 -7.35 -8.07
N LEU A 83 2.30 -6.22 -7.39
CA LEU A 83 2.36 -4.92 -8.06
C LEU A 83 3.64 -4.80 -8.90
N THR A 84 4.76 -5.27 -8.39
CA THR A 84 6.01 -5.24 -9.14
C THR A 84 5.95 -6.14 -10.37
N LEU A 85 5.34 -7.31 -10.26
CA LEU A 85 5.18 -8.23 -11.38
C LEU A 85 4.28 -7.66 -12.47
N ASP A 86 3.15 -7.11 -12.09
CA ASP A 86 2.21 -6.49 -13.03
C ASP A 86 2.86 -5.32 -13.76
N SER A 87 3.66 -4.54 -13.03
CA SER A 87 4.39 -3.41 -13.60
C SER A 87 5.41 -3.85 -14.63
N GLU A 88 6.10 -4.94 -14.37
CA GLU A 88 7.04 -5.53 -15.33
C GLU A 88 6.31 -5.98 -16.59
N GLU A 89 5.17 -6.63 -16.45
CA GLU A 89 4.34 -7.04 -17.57
C GLU A 89 3.91 -5.84 -18.40
N ASP A 90 3.44 -4.79 -17.76
CA ASP A 90 3.03 -3.57 -18.44
C ASP A 90 4.22 -2.89 -19.13
N GLY A 91 5.39 -2.93 -18.51
CA GLY A 91 6.58 -2.29 -19.02
C GLY A 91 7.16 -2.99 -20.24
N VAL A 92 6.92 -4.28 -20.38
CA VAL A 92 7.42 -5.08 -21.49
C VAL A 92 6.30 -5.60 -22.37
N CYS A 93 5.29 -4.81 -22.51
CA CYS A 93 4.03 -5.13 -23.14
C CYS A 93 4.05 -6.23 -24.20
N GLY A 94 4.96 -6.26 -25.09
CA GLY A 94 5.08 -7.33 -26.08
C GLY A 94 5.60 -8.62 -25.51
N THR A 95 6.39 -8.54 -24.48
CA THR A 95 7.02 -9.70 -23.85
C THR A 95 6.08 -10.39 -22.87
N ALA A 96 5.21 -9.62 -22.25
CA ALA A 96 4.24 -10.19 -21.33
C ALA A 96 3.42 -11.29 -22.00
N ALA A 97 3.19 -11.16 -23.26
CA ALA A 97 2.46 -12.14 -24.05
C ALA A 97 3.21 -13.44 -24.25
N SER A 98 4.47 -13.47 -23.92
CA SER A 98 5.30 -14.66 -24.13
C SER A 98 5.18 -15.71 -23.04
N TYR A 99 4.44 -15.44 -22.03
CA TYR A 99 4.21 -16.41 -20.99
C TYR A 99 3.47 -17.65 -21.47
#